data_4c7143f3649a6f9f099db03ebd5fc589
#
_entry.id   4c7143f3649a6f9f099db03ebd5fc589
#
_cell.length_a   1.000
_cell.length_b   1.000
_cell.length_c   1.000
_cell.angle_alpha   90.00
_cell.angle_beta   90.00
_cell.angle_gamma   90.00
#
_symmetry.space_group_name_H-M   'P 1'
#
loop_
_entity.id
_entity.type
_entity.pdbx_description
1 polymer ?
#
loop_
_entity_poly.entity_id
_entity_poly.type
_entity_poly.pdbx_seq_one_letter_code
_entity_poly.pdbx_strand_id
1 'polypeptide(L)'
;TGDSVDGLEHLPKNGLAIHNEPPRYEDLITETEVLYTGIKVIDLIEPYAKGGKIGLFGGAGVGKTVLIQELINNIALAHSGLSVFAGVGERTREGNDLLREMIEANIVDYGDAFRESMEKGSWDLSKVDMEKLRKSKLAMVFGQMNEPPGARARVALSGLAIAESLRDSGISTGEGRDILFFIDNVFRFTQAGSEVSALLGRMPSAVGYQPTLATEMGIMQERITSTKFGSITSVQAVYVPADDLTDPAPATTFAHLDA
;
A
#
# COMPACT_ATOMS: atom_id res chain seq x y z
N THR A 1 2.44 -17.85 7.22
CA THR A 1 3.28 -18.98 6.74
C THR A 1 3.71 -18.78 5.29
N GLY A 2 2.93 -18.07 4.45
CA GLY A 2 3.20 -17.90 3.03
C GLY A 2 2.68 -19.06 2.16
N ASP A 3 1.98 -20.01 2.76
CA ASP A 3 1.36 -21.10 2.01
C ASP A 3 0.07 -20.62 1.35
N SER A 4 -0.19 -21.09 0.13
CA SER A 4 -1.45 -20.84 -0.58
C SER A 4 -2.59 -21.51 0.17
N VAL A 5 -3.68 -20.76 0.45
CA VAL A 5 -4.88 -21.28 1.13
C VAL A 5 -6.02 -21.59 0.15
N ASP A 6 -5.88 -21.21 -1.11
CA ASP A 6 -6.86 -21.37 -2.19
C ASP A 6 -6.60 -22.60 -3.08
N GLY A 7 -5.57 -23.38 -2.76
CA GLY A 7 -5.19 -24.59 -3.50
C GLY A 7 -4.47 -24.34 -4.83
N LEU A 8 -4.06 -23.09 -5.09
CA LEU A 8 -3.22 -22.76 -6.23
C LEU A 8 -1.77 -23.26 -6.01
N GLU A 9 -1.00 -23.37 -7.09
CA GLU A 9 0.36 -23.90 -7.05
C GLU A 9 1.24 -23.17 -6.01
N HIS A 10 2.08 -23.94 -5.33
CA HIS A 10 3.00 -23.43 -4.33
C HIS A 10 3.85 -22.28 -4.85
N LEU A 11 3.83 -21.17 -4.14
CA LEU A 11 4.76 -20.08 -4.33
C LEU A 11 6.21 -20.58 -4.20
N PRO A 12 7.17 -19.98 -4.92
CA PRO A 12 8.57 -20.39 -4.83
C PRO A 12 9.06 -20.35 -3.38
N LYS A 13 9.88 -21.33 -2.98
CA LYS A 13 10.38 -21.49 -1.62
C LYS A 13 11.28 -20.35 -1.12
N ASN A 14 11.70 -19.44 -2.01
CA ASN A 14 12.55 -18.30 -1.70
C ASN A 14 11.68 -17.05 -1.56
N GLY A 15 10.95 -16.94 -0.45
CA GLY A 15 10.23 -15.71 -0.10
C GLY A 15 11.18 -14.62 0.39
N LEU A 16 10.79 -13.36 0.19
CA LEU A 16 11.46 -12.21 0.78
C LEU A 16 10.96 -11.97 2.20
N ALA A 17 11.86 -11.52 3.08
CA ALA A 17 11.46 -11.10 4.42
C ALA A 17 10.60 -9.83 4.33
N ILE A 18 9.53 -9.74 5.14
CA ILE A 18 8.72 -8.52 5.24
C ILE A 18 9.39 -7.45 6.11
N HIS A 19 10.30 -7.87 7.00
CA HIS A 19 11.12 -6.99 7.83
C HIS A 19 12.49 -6.81 7.17
N ASN A 20 12.54 -5.89 6.19
CA ASN A 20 13.77 -5.49 5.52
C ASN A 20 14.32 -4.22 6.14
N GLU A 21 15.63 -4.03 5.98
CA GLU A 21 16.28 -2.75 6.27
C GLU A 21 16.03 -1.75 5.13
N PRO A 22 16.07 -0.43 5.42
CA PRO A 22 16.06 0.60 4.39
C PRO A 22 17.20 0.43 3.38
N PRO A 23 17.06 0.92 2.15
CA PRO A 23 18.15 0.93 1.18
C PRO A 23 19.39 1.64 1.71
N ARG A 24 20.57 1.19 1.28
CA ARG A 24 21.82 1.81 1.67
C ARG A 24 21.92 3.23 1.13
N TYR A 25 22.57 4.11 1.87
CA TYR A 25 22.76 5.52 1.46
C TYR A 25 23.39 5.64 0.06
N GLU A 26 24.33 4.79 -0.28
CA GLU A 26 25.01 4.76 -1.59
C GLU A 26 24.08 4.38 -2.76
N ASP A 27 22.93 3.76 -2.49
CA ASP A 27 21.96 3.36 -3.49
C ASP A 27 20.83 4.39 -3.68
N LEU A 28 20.77 5.41 -2.85
CA LEU A 28 19.75 6.45 -2.93
C LEU A 28 20.02 7.41 -4.08
N ILE A 29 18.95 7.88 -4.72
CA ILE A 29 18.97 9.00 -5.67
C ILE A 29 18.49 10.25 -4.95
N THR A 30 19.23 11.34 -5.07
CA THR A 30 18.90 12.64 -4.48
C THR A 30 18.24 13.61 -5.46
N GLU A 31 18.18 13.25 -6.74
CA GLU A 31 17.51 14.07 -7.76
C GLU A 31 16.00 13.95 -7.60
N THR A 32 15.33 15.10 -7.56
CA THR A 32 13.85 15.15 -7.45
C THR A 32 13.25 15.20 -8.85
N GLU A 33 12.40 14.24 -9.17
CA GLU A 33 11.61 14.17 -10.38
C GLU A 33 10.12 14.27 -10.04
N VAL A 34 9.37 15.07 -10.80
CA VAL A 34 7.92 15.23 -10.59
C VAL A 34 7.17 14.01 -11.10
N LEU A 35 6.24 13.50 -10.28
CA LEU A 35 5.27 12.48 -10.68
C LEU A 35 3.98 13.16 -11.14
N TYR A 36 3.68 13.11 -12.42
CA TYR A 36 2.43 13.63 -12.96
C TYR A 36 1.29 12.66 -12.69
N THR A 37 0.30 13.13 -11.93
CA THR A 37 -0.85 12.31 -11.49
C THR A 37 -2.03 12.37 -12.46
N GLY A 38 -2.08 13.37 -13.34
CA GLY A 38 -3.24 13.67 -14.19
C GLY A 38 -4.38 14.39 -13.45
N ILE A 39 -4.23 14.65 -12.16
CA ILE A 39 -5.19 15.40 -11.34
C ILE A 39 -4.70 16.84 -11.25
N LYS A 40 -5.40 17.75 -11.95
CA LYS A 40 -4.95 19.14 -12.12
C LYS A 40 -4.62 19.86 -10.82
N VAL A 41 -5.41 19.66 -9.76
CA VAL A 41 -5.19 20.34 -8.49
C VAL A 41 -3.90 19.86 -7.83
N ILE A 42 -3.56 18.58 -7.94
CA ILE A 42 -2.32 18.03 -7.42
C ILE A 42 -1.15 18.54 -8.25
N ASP A 43 -1.19 18.33 -9.57
CA ASP A 43 -0.07 18.62 -10.46
C ASP A 43 0.29 20.12 -10.53
N LEU A 44 -0.67 21.01 -10.22
CA LEU A 44 -0.46 22.46 -10.27
C LEU A 44 -0.18 23.10 -8.91
N ILE A 45 -0.73 22.56 -7.81
CA ILE A 45 -0.65 23.21 -6.49
C ILE A 45 0.36 22.53 -5.59
N GLU A 46 0.35 21.18 -5.56
CA GLU A 46 1.22 20.36 -4.72
C GLU A 46 1.71 19.14 -5.50
N PRO A 47 2.62 19.35 -6.50
CA PRO A 47 3.09 18.26 -7.33
C PRO A 47 3.85 17.21 -6.52
N TYR A 48 3.54 15.95 -6.75
CA TYR A 48 4.19 14.84 -6.07
C TYR A 48 5.58 14.58 -6.63
N ALA A 49 6.53 14.26 -5.74
CA ALA A 49 7.86 13.82 -6.12
C ALA A 49 7.90 12.29 -6.27
N LYS A 50 8.61 11.78 -7.29
CA LYS A 50 8.93 10.36 -7.38
C LYS A 50 9.77 9.93 -6.18
N GLY A 51 9.42 8.79 -5.59
CA GLY A 51 10.03 8.31 -4.36
C GLY A 51 9.58 9.05 -3.11
N GLY A 52 8.66 10.01 -3.26
CA GLY A 52 8.09 10.78 -2.16
C GLY A 52 7.01 10.00 -1.39
N LYS A 53 6.72 10.50 -0.20
CA LYS A 53 5.72 10.00 0.72
C LYS A 53 4.60 11.02 0.84
N ILE A 54 3.43 10.70 0.34
CA ILE A 54 2.28 11.60 0.27
C ILE A 54 1.22 11.14 1.27
N GLY A 55 0.70 12.08 2.07
CA GLY A 55 -0.36 11.81 3.03
C GLY A 55 -1.70 12.39 2.63
N LEU A 56 -2.74 11.56 2.63
CA LEU A 56 -4.12 11.97 2.46
C LEU A 56 -4.82 11.96 3.81
N PHE A 57 -4.84 13.13 4.44
CA PHE A 57 -5.43 13.31 5.77
C PHE A 57 -6.93 13.58 5.68
N GLY A 58 -7.68 13.07 6.66
CA GLY A 58 -9.09 13.40 6.81
C GLY A 58 -9.87 12.36 7.60
N GLY A 59 -11.04 12.77 8.06
CA GLY A 59 -12.03 11.92 8.71
C GLY A 59 -12.62 10.85 7.78
N ALA A 60 -13.62 10.14 8.25
CA ALA A 60 -14.32 9.15 7.44
C ALA A 60 -15.16 9.83 6.33
N GLY A 61 -15.22 9.21 5.15
CA GLY A 61 -16.14 9.63 4.08
C GLY A 61 -15.73 10.90 3.30
N VAL A 62 -14.51 11.39 3.43
CA VAL A 62 -14.04 12.60 2.74
C VAL A 62 -13.45 12.34 1.35
N GLY A 63 -13.62 11.13 0.81
CA GLY A 63 -13.21 10.80 -0.56
C GLY A 63 -11.76 10.31 -0.74
N LYS A 64 -11.04 9.97 0.34
CA LYS A 64 -9.66 9.45 0.25
C LYS A 64 -9.56 8.24 -0.68
N THR A 65 -10.45 7.26 -0.52
CA THR A 65 -10.46 6.04 -1.34
C THR A 65 -10.73 6.36 -2.81
N VAL A 66 -11.65 7.28 -3.11
CA VAL A 66 -11.93 7.71 -4.50
C VAL A 66 -10.69 8.35 -5.14
N LEU A 67 -9.96 9.17 -4.37
CA LEU A 67 -8.71 9.77 -4.87
C LEU A 67 -7.63 8.71 -5.13
N ILE A 68 -7.50 7.72 -4.25
CA ILE A 68 -6.59 6.58 -4.44
C ILE A 68 -6.95 5.81 -5.71
N GLN A 69 -8.22 5.52 -5.93
CA GLN A 69 -8.71 4.84 -7.14
C GLN A 69 -8.35 5.61 -8.41
N GLU A 70 -8.59 6.91 -8.41
CA GLU A 70 -8.26 7.77 -9.54
C GLU A 70 -6.75 7.82 -9.82
N LEU A 71 -5.93 7.91 -8.77
CA LEU A 71 -4.48 7.87 -8.90
C LEU A 71 -4.00 6.53 -9.48
N ILE A 72 -4.52 5.39 -8.98
CA ILE A 72 -4.19 4.06 -9.51
C ILE A 72 -4.55 3.99 -10.99
N ASN A 73 -5.75 4.41 -11.36
CA ASN A 73 -6.23 4.37 -12.73
C ASN A 73 -5.37 5.24 -13.67
N ASN A 74 -5.12 6.48 -13.30
CA ASN A 74 -4.34 7.41 -14.12
C ASN A 74 -2.91 6.95 -14.34
N ILE A 75 -2.26 6.43 -13.31
CA ILE A 75 -0.87 5.99 -13.39
C ILE A 75 -0.75 4.65 -14.10
N ALA A 76 -1.68 3.73 -13.91
CA ALA A 76 -1.73 2.49 -14.69
C ALA A 76 -1.89 2.75 -16.19
N LEU A 77 -2.64 3.79 -16.56
CA LEU A 77 -2.87 4.17 -17.96
C LEU A 77 -1.69 4.98 -18.55
N ALA A 78 -1.19 5.99 -17.83
CA ALA A 78 -0.23 6.96 -18.37
C ALA A 78 1.22 6.47 -18.33
N HIS A 79 1.65 5.75 -17.29
CA HIS A 79 3.06 5.47 -17.03
C HIS A 79 3.44 4.00 -17.17
N SER A 80 2.52 3.11 -17.55
CA SER A 80 2.75 1.65 -17.54
C SER A 80 3.29 1.12 -16.20
N GLY A 81 3.19 1.94 -15.15
CA GLY A 81 3.69 1.67 -13.81
C GLY A 81 2.97 0.50 -13.15
N LEU A 82 3.68 -0.15 -12.24
CA LEU A 82 3.10 -1.14 -11.36
C LEU A 82 2.67 -0.47 -10.06
N SER A 83 1.52 -0.89 -9.54
CA SER A 83 1.01 -0.39 -8.28
C SER A 83 0.87 -1.52 -7.27
N VAL A 84 1.04 -1.21 -6.00
CA VAL A 84 0.77 -2.12 -4.89
C VAL A 84 -0.18 -1.42 -3.92
N PHE A 85 -1.25 -2.08 -3.56
CA PHE A 85 -2.23 -1.59 -2.59
C PHE A 85 -2.21 -2.44 -1.33
N ALA A 86 -2.08 -1.80 -0.18
CA ALA A 86 -2.16 -2.43 1.14
C ALA A 86 -3.38 -1.90 1.90
N GLY A 87 -4.42 -2.72 2.01
CA GLY A 87 -5.61 -2.45 2.82
C GLY A 87 -5.38 -2.88 4.27
N VAL A 88 -5.22 -1.92 5.16
CA VAL A 88 -4.84 -2.15 6.56
C VAL A 88 -5.99 -1.78 7.50
N GLY A 89 -6.63 -2.78 8.08
CA GLY A 89 -7.62 -2.58 9.14
C GLY A 89 -8.91 -1.86 8.72
N GLU A 90 -9.19 -1.77 7.43
CA GLU A 90 -10.43 -1.18 6.91
C GLU A 90 -11.57 -2.21 6.87
N ARG A 91 -12.76 -1.79 6.50
CA ARG A 91 -13.93 -2.67 6.42
C ARG A 91 -13.79 -3.65 5.27
N THR A 92 -14.10 -4.91 5.51
CA THR A 92 -14.06 -5.97 4.48
C THR A 92 -14.88 -5.61 3.24
N ARG A 93 -16.04 -4.95 3.43
CA ARG A 93 -16.88 -4.50 2.33
C ARG A 93 -16.17 -3.50 1.44
N GLU A 94 -15.48 -2.51 2.02
CA GLU A 94 -14.74 -1.48 1.28
C GLU A 94 -13.60 -2.11 0.46
N GLY A 95 -12.91 -3.10 1.01
CA GLY A 95 -11.89 -3.87 0.27
C GLY A 95 -12.47 -4.66 -0.90
N ASN A 96 -13.64 -5.28 -0.72
CA ASN A 96 -14.32 -5.99 -1.81
C ASN A 96 -14.83 -5.03 -2.89
N ASP A 97 -15.41 -3.89 -2.50
CA ASP A 97 -15.89 -2.87 -3.43
C ASP A 97 -14.71 -2.32 -4.25
N LEU A 98 -13.56 -2.03 -3.61
CA LEU A 98 -12.34 -1.59 -4.29
C LEU A 98 -11.84 -2.64 -5.30
N LEU A 99 -11.73 -3.91 -4.91
CA LEU A 99 -11.30 -4.97 -5.82
C LEU A 99 -12.25 -5.08 -7.02
N ARG A 100 -13.56 -5.02 -6.78
CA ARG A 100 -14.57 -5.04 -7.83
C ARG A 100 -14.38 -3.89 -8.82
N GLU A 101 -14.22 -2.68 -8.33
CA GLU A 101 -13.99 -1.50 -9.16
C GLU A 101 -12.68 -1.59 -9.97
N MET A 102 -11.61 -2.14 -9.40
CA MET A 102 -10.36 -2.39 -10.13
C MET A 102 -10.52 -3.44 -11.23
N ILE A 103 -11.38 -4.45 -11.05
CA ILE A 103 -11.73 -5.42 -12.07
C ILE A 103 -12.59 -4.78 -13.16
N GLU A 104 -13.60 -4.00 -12.79
CA GLU A 104 -14.48 -3.27 -13.73
C GLU A 104 -13.68 -2.27 -14.58
N ALA A 105 -12.70 -1.59 -13.99
CA ALA A 105 -11.78 -0.67 -14.67
C ALA A 105 -10.68 -1.38 -15.49
N ASN A 106 -10.63 -2.71 -15.48
CA ASN A 106 -9.63 -3.53 -16.16
C ASN A 106 -8.17 -3.26 -15.72
N ILE A 107 -7.98 -2.77 -14.52
CA ILE A 107 -6.66 -2.60 -13.89
C ILE A 107 -6.16 -3.94 -13.36
N VAL A 108 -7.08 -4.72 -12.78
CA VAL A 108 -6.88 -6.13 -12.42
C VAL A 108 -7.71 -6.97 -13.37
N ASP A 109 -7.06 -7.72 -14.26
CA ASP A 109 -7.74 -8.46 -15.32
C ASP A 109 -7.92 -9.93 -14.94
N TYR A 110 -9.12 -10.25 -14.45
CA TYR A 110 -9.55 -11.64 -14.16
C TYR A 110 -10.09 -12.38 -15.40
N GLY A 111 -10.18 -11.71 -16.55
CA GLY A 111 -10.75 -12.25 -17.77
C GLY A 111 -12.27 -12.05 -17.91
N ASP A 112 -12.76 -12.13 -19.14
CA ASP A 112 -14.13 -11.80 -19.48
C ASP A 112 -15.15 -12.77 -18.84
N ALA A 113 -14.82 -14.06 -18.80
CA ALA A 113 -15.68 -15.09 -18.19
C ALA A 113 -15.91 -14.87 -16.68
N PHE A 114 -14.89 -14.39 -15.97
CA PHE A 114 -15.05 -14.03 -14.57
C PHE A 114 -15.89 -12.76 -14.42
N ARG A 115 -15.65 -11.74 -15.25
CA ARG A 115 -16.38 -10.47 -15.23
C ARG A 115 -17.88 -10.68 -15.46
N GLU A 116 -18.27 -11.49 -16.45
CA GLU A 116 -19.67 -11.87 -16.67
C GLU A 116 -20.29 -12.60 -15.47
N SER A 117 -19.51 -13.42 -14.77
CA SER A 117 -19.95 -14.10 -13.55
C SER A 117 -20.19 -13.10 -12.42
N MET A 118 -19.28 -12.15 -12.25
CA MET A 118 -19.35 -11.08 -11.25
C MET A 118 -20.57 -10.18 -11.46
N GLU A 119 -20.86 -9.79 -12.71
CA GLU A 119 -22.05 -9.00 -13.07
C GLU A 119 -23.37 -9.74 -12.74
N LYS A 120 -23.36 -11.06 -12.83
CA LYS A 120 -24.50 -11.92 -12.42
C LYS A 120 -24.56 -12.17 -10.91
N GLY A 121 -23.68 -11.53 -10.13
CA GLY A 121 -23.62 -11.63 -8.67
C GLY A 121 -22.92 -12.89 -8.14
N SER A 122 -22.16 -13.59 -8.99
CA SER A 122 -21.40 -14.78 -8.59
C SER A 122 -19.90 -14.54 -8.73
N TRP A 123 -19.15 -14.73 -7.62
CA TRP A 123 -17.69 -14.68 -7.60
C TRP A 123 -17.12 -16.08 -7.86
N ASP A 124 -17.15 -16.51 -9.12
CA ASP A 124 -16.71 -17.83 -9.52
C ASP A 124 -15.21 -17.81 -9.89
N LEU A 125 -14.36 -18.07 -8.91
CA LEU A 125 -12.91 -18.06 -9.08
C LEU A 125 -12.40 -19.11 -10.08
N SER A 126 -13.19 -20.14 -10.42
CA SER A 126 -12.81 -21.13 -11.41
C SER A 126 -12.75 -20.57 -12.84
N LYS A 127 -13.35 -19.40 -13.07
CA LYS A 127 -13.38 -18.68 -14.35
C LYS A 127 -12.26 -17.66 -14.50
N VAL A 128 -11.37 -17.54 -13.53
CA VAL A 128 -10.25 -16.59 -13.59
C VAL A 128 -9.24 -17.02 -14.64
N ASP A 129 -8.91 -16.10 -15.56
CA ASP A 129 -7.84 -16.28 -16.53
C ASP A 129 -6.50 -15.89 -15.89
N MET A 130 -5.74 -16.90 -15.46
CA MET A 130 -4.46 -16.71 -14.77
C MET A 130 -3.38 -16.05 -15.64
N GLU A 131 -3.45 -16.17 -16.98
CA GLU A 131 -2.48 -15.51 -17.86
C GLU A 131 -2.78 -14.01 -17.96
N LYS A 132 -4.05 -13.63 -18.02
CA LYS A 132 -4.46 -12.23 -17.99
C LYS A 132 -4.18 -11.62 -16.62
N LEU A 133 -4.51 -12.33 -15.53
CA LEU A 133 -4.25 -11.86 -14.17
C LEU A 133 -2.77 -11.56 -13.91
N ARG A 134 -1.86 -12.41 -14.39
CA ARG A 134 -0.40 -12.18 -14.27
C ARG A 134 0.11 -10.93 -15.01
N LYS A 135 -0.65 -10.40 -15.94
CA LYS A 135 -0.34 -9.16 -16.67
C LYS A 135 -0.96 -7.94 -16.03
N SER A 136 -1.74 -8.11 -14.97
CA SER A 136 -2.33 -7.00 -14.21
C SER A 136 -1.25 -6.09 -13.63
N LYS A 137 -1.56 -4.82 -13.54
CA LYS A 137 -0.61 -3.79 -13.10
C LYS A 137 -0.75 -3.43 -11.61
N LEU A 138 -1.66 -4.08 -10.90
CA LEU A 138 -1.94 -3.83 -9.49
C LEU A 138 -1.84 -5.14 -8.71
N ALA A 139 -1.01 -5.14 -7.67
CA ALA A 139 -1.02 -6.17 -6.63
C ALA A 139 -1.75 -5.62 -5.40
N MET A 140 -2.61 -6.44 -4.79
CA MET A 140 -3.40 -6.04 -3.63
C MET A 140 -3.17 -7.00 -2.47
N VAL A 141 -2.92 -6.46 -1.28
CA VAL A 141 -2.84 -7.20 -0.02
C VAL A 141 -3.77 -6.61 1.00
N PHE A 142 -4.52 -7.46 1.69
CA PHE A 142 -5.52 -7.04 2.66
C PHE A 142 -5.31 -7.71 4.01
N GLY A 143 -5.44 -6.93 5.08
CA GLY A 143 -5.59 -7.39 6.45
C GLY A 143 -6.61 -6.50 7.12
N GLN A 144 -7.89 -6.83 6.91
CA GLN A 144 -9.02 -6.00 7.29
C GLN A 144 -9.27 -6.04 8.81
N MET A 145 -10.27 -5.27 9.28
CA MET A 145 -10.52 -5.09 10.71
C MET A 145 -10.94 -6.38 11.45
N ASN A 146 -11.38 -7.40 10.73
CA ASN A 146 -11.68 -8.72 11.30
C ASN A 146 -10.42 -9.56 11.60
N GLU A 147 -9.26 -9.16 11.08
CA GLU A 147 -8.00 -9.86 11.30
C GLU A 147 -7.39 -9.55 12.68
N PRO A 148 -6.63 -10.49 13.28
CA PRO A 148 -5.91 -10.25 14.51
C PRO A 148 -4.93 -9.06 14.40
N PRO A 149 -4.62 -8.35 15.50
CA PRO A 149 -3.74 -7.20 15.45
C PRO A 149 -2.35 -7.50 14.89
N GLY A 150 -1.82 -8.70 15.14
CA GLY A 150 -0.54 -9.14 14.57
C GLY A 150 -0.55 -9.24 13.04
N ALA A 151 -1.66 -9.63 12.42
CA ALA A 151 -1.83 -9.65 10.98
C ALA A 151 -1.95 -8.24 10.42
N ARG A 152 -2.83 -7.39 11.02
CA ARG A 152 -3.02 -6.00 10.61
C ARG A 152 -1.73 -5.17 10.68
N ALA A 153 -0.89 -5.38 11.71
CA ALA A 153 0.41 -4.72 11.85
C ALA A 153 1.44 -5.17 10.78
N ARG A 154 1.20 -6.26 10.06
CA ARG A 154 2.13 -6.78 9.06
C ARG A 154 1.71 -6.61 7.62
N VAL A 155 0.45 -6.31 7.36
CA VAL A 155 -0.08 -6.16 5.99
C VAL A 155 0.62 -5.03 5.23
N ALA A 156 0.81 -3.86 5.86
CA ALA A 156 1.54 -2.75 5.25
C ALA A 156 2.98 -3.16 4.88
N LEU A 157 3.66 -3.88 5.77
CA LEU A 157 5.02 -4.39 5.53
C LEU A 157 5.05 -5.45 4.43
N SER A 158 4.01 -6.28 4.33
CA SER A 158 3.88 -7.27 3.25
C SER A 158 3.70 -6.59 1.90
N GLY A 159 2.83 -5.58 1.82
CA GLY A 159 2.68 -4.76 0.62
C GLY A 159 3.96 -4.05 0.23
N LEU A 160 4.67 -3.49 1.20
CA LEU A 160 5.94 -2.82 0.97
C LEU A 160 7.02 -3.79 0.46
N ALA A 161 7.10 -5.02 1.02
CA ALA A 161 8.03 -6.03 0.53
C ALA A 161 7.74 -6.45 -0.93
N ILE A 162 6.46 -6.50 -1.34
CA ILE A 162 6.08 -6.71 -2.75
C ILE A 162 6.55 -5.52 -3.61
N ALA A 163 6.32 -4.29 -3.16
CA ALA A 163 6.76 -3.10 -3.87
C ALA A 163 8.29 -3.05 -4.04
N GLU A 164 9.05 -3.39 -2.99
CA GLU A 164 10.51 -3.52 -3.04
C GLU A 164 10.95 -4.60 -4.03
N SER A 165 10.32 -5.77 -4.02
CA SER A 165 10.61 -6.85 -4.96
C SER A 165 10.39 -6.42 -6.41
N LEU A 166 9.33 -5.67 -6.67
CA LEU A 166 9.03 -5.16 -8.01
C LEU A 166 10.01 -4.07 -8.44
N ARG A 167 10.37 -3.13 -7.54
CA ARG A 167 11.39 -2.10 -7.78
C ARG A 167 12.75 -2.75 -8.09
N ASP A 168 13.17 -3.67 -7.26
CA ASP A 168 14.49 -4.28 -7.32
C ASP A 168 14.60 -5.35 -8.41
N SER A 169 13.49 -5.80 -9.00
CA SER A 169 13.51 -6.71 -10.16
C SER A 169 14.29 -6.12 -11.36
N GLY A 170 14.40 -4.81 -11.44
CA GLY A 170 15.20 -4.09 -12.42
C GLY A 170 16.71 -4.33 -12.29
N ILE A 171 17.22 -4.77 -11.16
CA ILE A 171 18.66 -5.08 -10.95
C ILE A 171 19.16 -6.13 -11.94
N SER A 172 18.33 -7.13 -12.25
CA SER A 172 18.68 -8.20 -13.18
C SER A 172 18.49 -7.83 -14.67
N THR A 173 17.62 -6.85 -14.96
CA THR A 173 17.25 -6.43 -16.32
C THR A 173 17.90 -5.13 -16.76
N GLY A 174 18.47 -4.37 -15.82
CA GLY A 174 19.02 -3.03 -16.07
C GLY A 174 17.98 -1.92 -16.26
N GLU A 175 16.69 -2.25 -16.14
CA GLU A 175 15.57 -1.31 -16.23
C GLU A 175 14.97 -1.11 -14.86
N GLY A 176 15.20 0.05 -14.26
CA GLY A 176 14.54 0.47 -13.01
C GLY A 176 13.03 0.56 -13.17
N ARG A 177 12.29 0.25 -12.14
CA ARG A 177 10.82 0.35 -12.12
C ARG A 177 10.35 1.34 -11.09
N ASP A 178 9.43 2.19 -11.51
CA ASP A 178 8.72 3.10 -10.62
C ASP A 178 7.45 2.42 -10.12
N ILE A 179 7.35 2.28 -8.81
CA ILE A 179 6.25 1.60 -8.14
C ILE A 179 5.45 2.62 -7.35
N LEU A 180 4.13 2.57 -7.49
CA LEU A 180 3.23 3.27 -6.60
C LEU A 180 2.76 2.35 -5.49
N PHE A 181 2.92 2.82 -4.27
CA PHE A 181 2.52 2.08 -3.09
C PHE A 181 1.42 2.81 -2.33
N PHE A 182 0.25 2.23 -2.29
CA PHE A 182 -0.91 2.76 -1.59
C PHE A 182 -1.11 2.05 -0.26
N ILE A 183 -1.31 2.82 0.80
CA ILE A 183 -1.63 2.29 2.14
C ILE A 183 -2.96 2.89 2.60
N ASP A 184 -3.97 2.08 2.78
CA ASP A 184 -5.25 2.47 3.35
C ASP A 184 -5.62 1.52 4.50
N ASN A 185 -5.38 1.87 5.75
CA ASN A 185 -5.05 3.15 6.35
C ASN A 185 -3.81 3.05 7.26
N VAL A 186 -2.89 4.00 7.20
CA VAL A 186 -1.67 4.00 8.06
C VAL A 186 -2.02 4.09 9.54
N PHE A 187 -3.06 4.82 9.92
CA PHE A 187 -3.53 4.88 11.30
C PHE A 187 -3.85 3.48 11.87
N ARG A 188 -4.40 2.59 11.05
CA ARG A 188 -4.72 1.22 11.48
C ARG A 188 -3.47 0.37 11.72
N PHE A 189 -2.39 0.65 11.00
CA PHE A 189 -1.08 0.05 11.28
C PHE A 189 -0.60 0.43 12.69
N THR A 190 -0.64 1.72 13.05
CA THR A 190 -0.26 2.18 14.41
C THR A 190 -1.19 1.65 15.48
N GLN A 191 -2.49 1.61 15.24
CA GLN A 191 -3.48 1.04 16.15
C GLN A 191 -3.22 -0.44 16.42
N ALA A 192 -2.94 -1.24 15.40
CA ALA A 192 -2.60 -2.65 15.56
C ALA A 192 -1.32 -2.83 16.36
N GLY A 193 -0.31 -1.96 16.18
CA GLY A 193 0.91 -1.92 16.98
C GLY A 193 0.61 -1.67 18.46
N SER A 194 -0.29 -0.73 18.79
CA SER A 194 -0.67 -0.45 20.18
C SER A 194 -1.41 -1.62 20.82
N GLU A 195 -2.31 -2.29 20.08
CA GLU A 195 -2.99 -3.51 20.54
C GLU A 195 -2.00 -4.64 20.87
N VAL A 196 -1.01 -4.87 19.98
CA VAL A 196 0.05 -5.87 20.22
C VAL A 196 0.90 -5.50 21.43
N SER A 197 1.27 -4.22 21.59
CA SER A 197 2.02 -3.72 22.73
C SER A 197 1.29 -3.94 24.05
N ALA A 198 -0.02 -3.66 24.07
CA ALA A 198 -0.87 -3.91 25.23
C ALA A 198 -0.96 -5.40 25.58
N LEU A 199 -1.12 -6.28 24.59
CA LEU A 199 -1.13 -7.73 24.79
C LEU A 199 0.20 -8.25 25.36
N LEU A 200 1.31 -7.60 25.05
CA LEU A 200 2.64 -7.92 25.59
C LEU A 200 2.89 -7.32 26.98
N GLY A 201 1.92 -6.60 27.56
CA GLY A 201 2.02 -5.96 28.88
C GLY A 201 3.02 -4.79 28.92
N ARG A 202 3.33 -4.16 27.78
CA ARG A 202 4.23 -3.01 27.74
C ARG A 202 3.53 -1.78 28.31
N MET A 203 4.28 -0.94 29.03
CA MET A 203 3.77 0.33 29.55
C MET A 203 3.42 1.25 28.37
N PRO A 204 2.17 1.75 28.29
CA PRO A 204 1.78 2.64 27.20
C PRO A 204 2.45 4.01 27.32
N SER A 205 2.66 4.66 26.19
CA SER A 205 3.07 6.07 26.10
C SER A 205 1.82 6.98 26.09
N ALA A 206 1.98 8.23 25.68
CA ALA A 206 0.90 9.20 25.62
C ALA A 206 -0.31 8.66 24.82
N VAL A 207 -1.51 8.95 25.32
CA VAL A 207 -2.81 8.58 24.72
C VAL A 207 -3.00 7.04 24.56
N GLY A 208 -2.17 6.22 25.21
CA GLY A 208 -2.27 4.77 25.15
C GLY A 208 -1.53 4.10 24.01
N TYR A 209 -0.75 4.84 23.22
CA TYR A 209 0.07 4.26 22.14
C TYR A 209 1.28 3.48 22.67
N GLN A 210 1.83 2.61 21.82
CA GLN A 210 3.08 1.91 22.09
C GLN A 210 4.27 2.88 22.22
N PRO A 211 5.23 2.62 23.12
CA PRO A 211 6.42 3.45 23.26
C PRO A 211 7.34 3.42 22.01
N THR A 212 7.16 2.41 21.16
CA THR A 212 7.92 2.20 19.92
C THR A 212 7.26 2.79 18.68
N LEU A 213 6.19 3.60 18.83
CA LEU A 213 5.40 4.16 17.72
C LEU A 213 6.27 4.84 16.66
N ALA A 214 7.10 5.80 17.06
CA ALA A 214 7.95 6.54 16.14
C ALA A 214 8.98 5.64 15.44
N THR A 215 9.56 4.68 16.17
CA THR A 215 10.54 3.74 15.61
C THR A 215 9.89 2.81 14.59
N GLU A 216 8.73 2.24 14.90
CA GLU A 216 7.99 1.35 14.00
C GLU A 216 7.57 2.07 12.72
N MET A 217 7.07 3.30 12.86
CA MET A 217 6.71 4.15 11.72
C MET A 217 7.96 4.49 10.89
N GLY A 218 9.05 4.93 11.53
CA GLY A 218 10.29 5.26 10.84
C GLY A 218 10.87 4.11 10.04
N ILE A 219 10.92 2.89 10.62
CA ILE A 219 11.40 1.69 9.91
C ILE A 219 10.60 1.43 8.63
N MET A 220 9.28 1.60 8.66
CA MET A 220 8.44 1.44 7.48
C MET A 220 8.67 2.57 6.47
N GLN A 221 8.68 3.81 6.91
CA GLN A 221 8.75 4.99 6.05
C GLN A 221 10.11 5.15 5.35
N GLU A 222 11.21 4.82 6.01
CA GLU A 222 12.56 4.91 5.45
C GLU A 222 12.82 3.90 4.30
N ARG A 223 12.01 2.87 4.17
CA ARG A 223 12.06 1.92 3.06
C ARG A 223 11.42 2.46 1.78
N ILE A 224 10.59 3.51 1.92
CA ILE A 224 9.87 4.16 0.81
C ILE A 224 10.75 5.28 0.29
N THR A 225 11.41 5.06 -0.84
CA THR A 225 12.38 6.00 -1.40
C THR A 225 12.75 5.68 -2.85
N SER A 226 13.45 6.59 -3.50
CA SER A 226 14.08 6.39 -4.82
C SER A 226 15.48 5.82 -4.67
N THR A 227 15.75 4.79 -5.47
CA THR A 227 17.07 4.16 -5.57
C THR A 227 17.55 4.15 -7.02
N LYS A 228 18.83 3.86 -7.26
CA LYS A 228 19.39 3.67 -8.59
C LYS A 228 18.69 2.59 -9.43
N PHE A 229 17.91 1.74 -8.79
CA PHE A 229 17.20 0.61 -9.40
C PHE A 229 15.73 0.89 -9.68
N GLY A 230 15.20 2.02 -9.22
CA GLY A 230 13.81 2.41 -9.36
C GLY A 230 13.30 3.16 -8.13
N SER A 231 12.04 3.58 -8.16
CA SER A 231 11.44 4.35 -7.08
C SER A 231 10.21 3.66 -6.48
N ILE A 232 9.97 3.91 -5.20
CA ILE A 232 8.69 3.64 -4.56
C ILE A 232 8.13 4.98 -4.10
N THR A 233 7.05 5.42 -4.73
CA THR A 233 6.27 6.59 -4.31
C THR A 233 5.07 6.10 -3.54
N SER A 234 4.84 6.59 -2.32
CA SER A 234 3.70 6.17 -1.53
C SER A 234 2.61 7.22 -1.42
N VAL A 235 1.37 6.76 -1.49
CA VAL A 235 0.18 7.53 -1.15
C VAL A 235 -0.51 6.86 0.03
N GLN A 236 -0.56 7.55 1.14
CA GLN A 236 -0.94 6.99 2.43
C GLN A 236 -2.20 7.68 2.94
N ALA A 237 -3.30 6.93 3.05
CA ALA A 237 -4.48 7.43 3.73
C ALA A 237 -4.23 7.45 5.25
N VAL A 238 -4.45 8.59 5.87
CA VAL A 238 -4.28 8.78 7.32
C VAL A 238 -5.61 9.20 7.92
N TYR A 239 -6.19 8.32 8.73
CA TYR A 239 -7.34 8.69 9.55
C TYR A 239 -6.88 9.55 10.73
N VAL A 240 -7.57 10.65 10.94
CA VAL A 240 -7.31 11.58 12.05
C VAL A 240 -8.40 11.39 13.10
N PRO A 241 -8.10 10.78 14.26
CA PRO A 241 -9.08 10.60 15.32
C PRO A 241 -9.63 11.94 15.82
N ALA A 242 -10.96 12.07 15.87
CA ALA A 242 -11.65 13.29 16.33
C ALA A 242 -11.19 14.58 15.63
N ASP A 243 -10.65 14.48 14.39
CA ASP A 243 -10.05 15.59 13.63
C ASP A 243 -8.90 16.29 14.39
N ASP A 244 -8.26 15.60 15.33
CA ASP A 244 -7.13 16.12 16.13
C ASP A 244 -5.80 15.72 15.48
N LEU A 245 -5.18 16.64 14.77
CA LEU A 245 -3.85 16.48 14.16
C LEU A 245 -2.71 16.38 15.20
N THR A 246 -2.98 16.69 16.47
CA THR A 246 -2.00 16.59 17.56
C THR A 246 -1.94 15.19 18.17
N ASP A 247 -2.87 14.29 17.79
CA ASP A 247 -2.80 12.88 18.19
C ASP A 247 -1.45 12.28 17.77
N PRO A 248 -0.76 11.51 18.64
CA PRO A 248 0.56 10.96 18.35
C PRO A 248 0.68 10.15 17.06
N ALA A 249 -0.37 9.44 16.63
CA ALA A 249 -0.30 8.63 15.41
C ALA A 249 -0.26 9.49 14.13
N PRO A 250 -1.22 10.40 13.85
CA PRO A 250 -1.11 11.29 12.70
C PRO A 250 0.10 12.23 12.81
N ALA A 251 0.43 12.76 13.99
CA ALA A 251 1.59 13.64 14.17
C ALA A 251 2.92 12.94 13.81
N THR A 252 3.11 11.69 14.26
CA THR A 252 4.30 10.90 13.90
C THR A 252 4.34 10.57 12.41
N THR A 253 3.19 10.23 11.82
CA THR A 253 3.10 9.97 10.38
C THR A 253 3.48 11.22 9.59
N PHE A 254 2.93 12.36 9.97
CA PHE A 254 3.17 13.67 9.34
C PHE A 254 4.67 14.03 9.26
N ALA A 255 5.42 13.71 10.31
CA ALA A 255 6.85 14.00 10.37
C ALA A 255 7.70 13.26 9.32
N HIS A 256 7.14 12.23 8.67
CA HIS A 256 7.81 11.44 7.63
C HIS A 256 7.34 11.74 6.22
N LEU A 257 6.32 12.58 6.03
CA LEU A 257 5.74 12.85 4.73
C LEU A 257 6.41 14.04 4.04
N ASP A 258 6.43 13.99 2.72
CA ASP A 258 7.01 15.03 1.86
C ASP A 258 5.91 15.97 1.31
N ALA A 259 4.64 15.50 1.23
CA ALA A 259 3.48 16.24 0.75
C ALA A 259 2.17 15.73 1.38
#